data_69af4b5f85bf77748b886584001d5a66
#
_entry.id   69af4b5f85bf77748b886584001d5a66
#
_cell.length_a   1.000
_cell.length_b   1.000
_cell.length_c   1.000
_cell.angle_alpha   90.00
_cell.angle_beta   90.00
_cell.angle_gamma   90.00
#
_symmetry.space_group_name_H-M   'P 1'
#
loop_
_entity.id
_entity.type
_entity.pdbx_description
1 polymer ?
#
loop_
_entity_poly.entity_id
_entity_poly.type
_entity_poly.pdbx_seq_one_letter_code
_entity_poly.pdbx_strand_id
1 'polypeptide(L)' 'MDGSEDSRKALKTTEANATEVAKVFGDFLGRAGFGGERIVITRNGKPIAALIGLPDFERLVSAA' A
#
# COMPACT_ATOMS: atom_id res chain seq x y z
N MET A 1 6.86 6.90 -22.98
CA MET A 1 6.80 6.87 -21.98
C MET A 1 7.95 6.80 -21.24
N ASP A 2 7.99 7.14 -20.28
CA ASP A 2 9.20 7.35 -19.70
C ASP A 2 9.32 6.56 -18.44
N GLY A 3 10.48 6.54 -17.88
CA GLY A 3 10.76 5.77 -16.71
C GLY A 3 9.99 6.22 -15.51
N SER A 4 9.60 7.46 -15.47
CA SER A 4 8.88 7.92 -14.31
C SER A 4 7.49 7.30 -14.24
N GLU A 5 6.93 6.97 -15.39
CA GLU A 5 5.68 6.31 -15.38
C GLU A 5 5.81 4.91 -14.85
N ASP A 6 6.87 4.22 -15.22
CA ASP A 6 7.12 2.89 -14.72
C ASP A 6 7.32 2.91 -13.22
N SER A 7 8.01 3.91 -12.72
CA SER A 7 8.21 4.03 -11.28
C SER A 7 6.89 4.17 -10.55
N ARG A 8 5.98 4.94 -11.12
CA ARG A 8 4.69 5.12 -10.49
C ARG A 8 3.90 3.83 -10.44
N LYS A 9 4.04 3.01 -11.47
CA LYS A 9 3.35 1.73 -11.46
C LYS A 9 3.88 0.82 -10.37
N ALA A 10 5.16 0.91 -10.09
CA ALA A 10 5.75 0.10 -9.04
C ALA A 10 5.24 0.51 -7.67
N LEU A 11 4.72 1.74 -7.56
CA LEU A 11 4.19 2.25 -6.30
C LEU A 11 2.67 2.33 -6.36
N LYS A 12 2.06 1.29 -6.88
CA LYS A 12 0.62 1.25 -7.05
C LYS A 12 -0.10 1.45 -5.73
N THR A 13 -1.17 2.21 -5.76
CA THR A 13 -2.00 2.46 -4.59
C THR A 13 -3.38 1.87 -4.81
N THR A 14 -3.85 1.14 -3.83
CA THR A 14 -5.14 0.46 -3.88
C THR A 14 -5.93 0.80 -2.63
N GLU A 15 -7.24 0.95 -2.76
CA GLU A 15 -8.10 1.12 -1.60
C GLU A 15 -8.83 -0.17 -1.31
N ALA A 16 -8.97 -0.50 -0.04
CA ALA A 16 -9.72 -1.67 0.38
C ALA A 16 -10.33 -1.40 1.73
N ASN A 17 -11.53 -1.94 1.98
CA ASN A 17 -12.15 -1.68 3.28
C ASN A 17 -11.58 -2.62 4.33
N ALA A 18 -11.72 -2.21 5.59
CA ALA A 18 -11.10 -2.93 6.71
C ALA A 18 -11.58 -4.37 6.82
N THR A 19 -12.85 -4.62 6.54
CA THR A 19 -13.39 -5.95 6.62
C THR A 19 -12.75 -6.88 5.59
N GLU A 20 -12.60 -6.37 4.39
CA GLU A 20 -11.95 -7.12 3.32
C GLU A 20 -10.51 -7.42 3.65
N VAL A 21 -9.80 -6.42 4.14
CA VAL A 21 -8.40 -6.58 4.50
C VAL A 21 -8.26 -7.64 5.59
N ALA A 22 -9.16 -7.61 6.57
CA ALA A 22 -9.10 -8.59 7.66
C ALA A 22 -9.29 -10.01 7.14
N LYS A 23 -10.18 -10.19 6.17
CA LYS A 23 -10.48 -11.52 5.66
C LYS A 23 -9.31 -12.16 4.93
N VAL A 24 -8.56 -11.36 4.19
CA VAL A 24 -7.47 -11.87 3.36
C VAL A 24 -6.19 -11.09 3.64
N PHE A 25 -5.95 -10.85 4.90
CA PHE A 25 -4.81 -10.03 5.31
C PHE A 25 -3.50 -10.53 4.72
N GLY A 26 -3.31 -11.85 4.68
CA GLY A 26 -2.08 -12.40 4.12
C GLY A 26 -1.83 -11.99 2.68
N ASP A 27 -2.90 -11.93 1.87
CA ASP A 27 -2.77 -11.49 0.49
C ASP A 27 -2.33 -10.04 0.42
N PHE A 28 -2.98 -9.17 1.20
CA PHE A 28 -2.62 -7.76 1.19
C PHE A 28 -1.21 -7.56 1.73
N LEU A 29 -0.84 -8.34 2.72
CA LEU A 29 0.50 -8.26 3.29
C LEU A 29 1.54 -8.58 2.23
N GLY A 30 1.31 -9.61 1.43
CA GLY A 30 2.23 -9.97 0.36
C GLY A 30 2.31 -8.89 -0.71
N ARG A 31 1.17 -8.32 -1.06
CA ARG A 31 1.14 -7.26 -2.07
C ARG A 31 1.92 -6.04 -1.60
N ALA A 32 1.79 -5.67 -0.34
CA ALA A 32 2.53 -4.53 0.19
C ALA A 32 3.99 -4.88 0.42
N GLY A 33 4.25 -6.04 1.04
CA GLY A 33 5.60 -6.40 1.45
C GLY A 33 6.51 -6.76 0.29
N PHE A 34 6.00 -7.55 -0.65
CA PHE A 34 6.80 -8.01 -1.77
C PHE A 34 6.51 -7.24 -3.04
N GLY A 35 5.27 -6.84 -3.23
CA GLY A 35 4.87 -6.17 -4.46
C GLY A 35 5.07 -4.68 -4.46
N GLY A 36 5.35 -4.08 -3.32
CA GLY A 36 5.54 -2.63 -3.23
C GLY A 36 4.25 -1.85 -3.37
N GLU A 37 3.12 -2.53 -3.26
CA GLU A 37 1.82 -1.88 -3.39
C GLU A 37 1.48 -1.16 -2.09
N ARG A 38 0.83 -0.02 -2.20
CA ARG A 38 0.36 0.73 -1.04
C ARG A 38 -1.13 0.54 -0.93
N ILE A 39 -1.60 0.08 0.21
CA ILE A 39 -3.00 -0.24 0.38
C ILE A 39 -3.60 0.69 1.41
N VAL A 40 -4.51 1.54 0.97
CA VAL A 40 -5.21 2.45 1.87
C VAL A 40 -6.43 1.72 2.39
N ILE A 41 -6.51 1.61 3.70
CA ILE A 41 -7.57 0.86 4.36
C ILE A 41 -8.65 1.84 4.77
N THR A 42 -9.89 1.56 4.35
CA THR A 42 -11.00 2.46 4.61
C THR A 42 -12.00 1.78 5.55
N ARG A 43 -12.75 2.62 6.23
CA ARG A 43 -13.88 2.17 7.03
C ARG A 43 -15.00 3.16 6.82
N ASN A 44 -16.17 2.66 6.44
CA ASN A 44 -17.32 3.51 6.11
C ASN A 44 -16.95 4.56 5.08
N GLY A 45 -16.16 4.16 4.09
CA GLY A 45 -15.76 5.04 3.01
C GLY A 45 -14.68 6.02 3.35
N LYS A 46 -14.15 6.00 4.58
CA LYS A 46 -13.13 6.96 4.99
C LYS A 46 -11.79 6.25 5.18
N PRO A 47 -10.70 6.81 4.66
CA PRO A 47 -9.39 6.22 4.87
C PRO A 47 -8.97 6.37 6.32
N ILE A 48 -8.58 5.27 6.94
CA ILE A 48 -8.19 5.28 8.35
C ILE A 48 -6.78 4.75 8.58
N ALA A 49 -6.20 4.06 7.59
CA ALA A 49 -4.89 3.44 7.78
C ALA A 49 -4.30 3.12 6.43
N ALA A 50 -3.04 2.74 6.43
CA ALA A 50 -2.39 2.29 5.20
C ALA A 50 -1.47 1.14 5.53
N LEU A 51 -1.41 0.18 4.61
CA LEU A 51 -0.47 -0.94 4.69
C LEU A 51 0.57 -0.73 3.62
N ILE A 52 1.82 -0.62 4.02
CA ILE A 52 2.91 -0.39 3.08
C ILE A 52 4.04 -1.34 3.40
N GLY A 53 4.88 -1.60 2.39
CA GLY A 53 6.04 -2.44 2.60
C GLY A 53 7.09 -1.72 3.44
N LEU A 54 8.00 -2.50 4.00
CA LEU A 54 9.03 -1.95 4.86
C LEU A 54 9.92 -0.92 4.16
N PRO A 55 10.32 -1.14 2.90
CA PRO A 55 11.12 -0.11 2.22
C PRO A 55 10.42 1.24 2.13
N ASP A 56 9.10 1.24 1.90
CA ASP A 56 8.35 2.49 1.87
C ASP A 56 8.31 3.14 3.23
N PHE A 57 8.10 2.33 4.25
CA PHE A 57 8.07 2.83 5.61
C PHE A 57 9.40 3.46 5.99
N GLU A 58 10.49 2.79 5.63
CA GLU A 58 11.82 3.30 5.95
C GLU A 58 12.09 4.62 5.25
N ARG A 59 11.60 4.76 4.02
CA ARG A 59 11.76 6.01 3.30
C ARG A 59 11.02 7.15 3.98
N LEU A 60 9.81 6.87 4.45
CA LEU A 60 9.04 7.89 5.16
C LEU A 60 9.73 8.34 6.44
N VAL A 61 10.26 7.39 7.19
CA VAL A 61 10.94 7.69 8.43
C VAL A 61 12.22 8.49 8.17
N SER A 62 12.97 8.10 7.14
CA SER A 62 14.19 8.81 6.81
C SER A 62 13.92 10.22 6.31
N ALA A 63 12.82 10.42 5.62
CA ALA A 63 12.48 11.73 5.09
C ALA A 63 12.04 12.69 6.19
N ALA A 64 11.54 12.14 7.28
CA ALA A 64 11.09 12.97 8.37
C ALA A 64 12.29 13.48 9.17
#